data_28c8423a807b6d02f623c9068f277ed7
#
_entry.id   28c8423a807b6d02f623c9068f277ed7
#
_cell.length_a   1.000
_cell.length_b   1.000
_cell.length_c   1.000
_cell.angle_alpha   90.00
_cell.angle_beta   90.00
_cell.angle_gamma   90.00
#
_symmetry.space_group_name_H-M   'P 1'
#
loop_
_entity.id
_entity.type
_entity.pdbx_description
1 polymer ?
#
loop_
_entity_poly.entity_id
_entity_poly.type
_entity_poly.pdbx_seq_one_letter_code
_entity_poly.pdbx_strand_id
1 'polypeptide(L)'
;GVPIDIVTDQTSAHDPLFYIPEGIDVDSARDLAIRNPEDFSKRAKESMAKHVEAMVNFQDKGAVVFDYGNSIRDEARQGGYQRAFEFPGFIPAYIRPLFCEGKGPFRWVALSGDPKDIHRTDQAVLDLFPDNKHLHRWIRMAQDRVEFEGLPARICWLGYGERDKAGLKFNDMVASGEVSAPIVIGRD
;
A
#
# COMPACT_ATOMS: atom_id res chain seq x y z
N GLY A 1 23.59 -5.45 15.47
CA GLY A 1 22.63 -5.50 14.35
C GLY A 1 22.10 -4.11 14.05
N VAL A 2 21.53 -3.91 12.88
CA VAL A 2 20.85 -2.65 12.54
C VAL A 2 19.57 -2.56 13.36
N PRO A 3 19.27 -1.43 14.04
CA PRO A 3 17.99 -1.25 14.71
C PRO A 3 16.85 -1.22 13.68
N ILE A 4 15.73 -1.85 14.00
CA ILE A 4 14.54 -1.90 13.17
C ILE A 4 13.42 -1.18 13.93
N ASP A 5 12.90 -0.09 13.36
CA ASP A 5 11.86 0.73 13.98
C ASP A 5 10.45 0.33 13.55
N ILE A 6 10.28 -0.12 12.31
CA ILE A 6 8.99 -0.47 11.73
C ILE A 6 9.11 -1.79 10.97
N VAL A 7 8.15 -2.69 11.18
CA VAL A 7 8.02 -3.96 10.47
C VAL A 7 6.61 -4.10 9.90
N THR A 8 6.53 -4.38 8.62
CA THR A 8 5.28 -4.74 7.94
C THR A 8 5.57 -5.82 6.92
N ASP A 9 4.53 -6.46 6.43
CA ASP A 9 4.63 -7.42 5.33
C ASP A 9 3.95 -6.89 4.06
N GLN A 10 4.31 -7.49 2.94
CA GLN A 10 3.61 -7.32 1.67
C GLN A 10 3.62 -8.66 0.94
N THR A 11 2.82 -9.59 1.43
CA THR A 11 2.82 -10.98 1.01
C THR A 11 1.51 -11.38 0.35
N SER A 12 1.54 -12.42 -0.50
CA SER A 12 0.35 -13.00 -1.13
C SER A 12 -0.40 -13.93 -0.15
N ALA A 13 -0.78 -13.40 1.03
CA ALA A 13 -1.37 -14.17 2.12
C ALA A 13 -2.91 -14.20 2.11
N HIS A 14 -3.57 -13.66 1.08
CA HIS A 14 -5.03 -13.79 0.92
C HIS A 14 -5.46 -15.20 0.53
N ASP A 15 -4.61 -15.90 -0.21
CA ASP A 15 -4.81 -17.29 -0.58
C ASP A 15 -3.52 -18.06 -0.29
N PRO A 16 -3.55 -19.07 0.61
CA PRO A 16 -2.38 -19.86 0.94
C PRO A 16 -1.71 -20.52 -0.26
N LEU A 17 -2.43 -20.76 -1.36
CA LEU A 17 -1.86 -21.37 -2.58
C LEU A 17 -0.89 -20.43 -3.33
N PHE A 18 -0.86 -19.15 -2.99
CA PHE A 18 0.08 -18.17 -3.55
C PHE A 18 1.26 -17.85 -2.62
N TYR A 19 1.27 -18.38 -1.40
CA TYR A 19 2.36 -18.19 -0.46
C TYR A 19 3.32 -19.37 -0.52
N ILE A 20 4.51 -19.18 -1.09
CA ILE A 20 5.51 -20.25 -1.27
C ILE A 20 6.01 -20.72 0.10
N PRO A 21 5.83 -22.00 0.46
CA PRO A 21 6.32 -22.55 1.72
C PRO A 21 7.83 -22.48 1.85
N GLU A 22 8.30 -22.28 3.07
CA GLU A 22 9.74 -22.34 3.38
C GLU A 22 10.35 -23.71 2.98
N GLY A 23 11.56 -23.67 2.44
CA GLY A 23 12.35 -24.88 2.15
C GLY A 23 12.03 -25.59 0.84
N ILE A 24 11.16 -25.01 -0.01
CA ILE A 24 10.94 -25.51 -1.37
C ILE A 24 11.21 -24.41 -2.41
N ASP A 25 11.71 -24.80 -3.56
CA ASP A 25 11.91 -23.89 -4.68
C ASP A 25 10.59 -23.58 -5.41
N VAL A 26 10.59 -22.53 -6.24
CA VAL A 26 9.37 -22.02 -6.91
C VAL A 26 8.72 -23.06 -7.82
N ASP A 27 9.52 -23.86 -8.55
CA ASP A 27 8.99 -24.85 -9.48
C ASP A 27 8.39 -26.03 -8.75
N SER A 28 9.08 -26.55 -7.72
CA SER A 28 8.55 -27.58 -6.82
C SER A 28 7.30 -27.10 -6.07
N ALA A 29 7.22 -25.84 -5.69
CA ALA A 29 6.06 -25.23 -5.06
C ALA A 29 4.85 -25.24 -6.00
N ARG A 30 5.02 -24.82 -7.26
CA ARG A 30 3.95 -24.85 -8.27
C ARG A 30 3.44 -26.27 -8.52
N ASP A 31 4.35 -27.22 -8.68
CA ASP A 31 4.00 -28.62 -8.86
C ASP A 31 3.21 -29.18 -7.67
N LEU A 32 3.62 -28.86 -6.45
CA LEU A 32 2.95 -29.29 -5.23
C LEU A 32 1.56 -28.67 -5.12
N ALA A 33 1.41 -27.37 -5.41
CA ALA A 33 0.12 -26.67 -5.39
C ALA A 33 -0.90 -27.30 -6.34
N ILE A 34 -0.44 -27.80 -7.51
CA ILE A 34 -1.30 -28.48 -8.48
C ILE A 34 -1.63 -29.92 -8.06
N ARG A 35 -0.63 -30.68 -7.59
CA ARG A 35 -0.79 -32.11 -7.30
C ARG A 35 -1.44 -32.39 -5.94
N ASN A 36 -1.15 -31.55 -4.94
CA ASN A 36 -1.65 -31.69 -3.59
C ASN A 36 -1.84 -30.33 -2.92
N PRO A 37 -2.92 -29.59 -3.27
CA PRO A 37 -3.20 -28.26 -2.75
C PRO A 37 -3.41 -28.22 -1.24
N GLU A 38 -3.89 -29.32 -0.64
CA GLU A 38 -4.09 -29.43 0.82
C GLU A 38 -2.74 -29.44 1.55
N ASP A 39 -1.77 -30.28 1.12
CA ASP A 39 -0.44 -30.29 1.71
C ASP A 39 0.30 -28.99 1.48
N PHE A 40 0.16 -28.41 0.27
CA PHE A 40 0.73 -27.08 -0.02
C PHE A 40 0.18 -26.02 0.93
N SER A 41 -1.14 -25.91 1.06
CA SER A 41 -1.80 -24.93 1.94
C SER A 41 -1.38 -25.10 3.40
N LYS A 42 -1.27 -26.34 3.88
CA LYS A 42 -0.78 -26.64 5.23
C LYS A 42 0.64 -26.10 5.45
N ARG A 43 1.58 -26.42 4.55
CA ARG A 43 2.97 -25.95 4.63
C ARG A 43 3.08 -24.44 4.49
N ALA A 44 2.23 -23.81 3.65
CA ALA A 44 2.17 -22.37 3.53
C ALA A 44 1.75 -21.73 4.86
N LYS A 45 0.72 -22.24 5.53
CA LYS A 45 0.27 -21.75 6.84
C LYS A 45 1.32 -21.92 7.93
N GLU A 46 2.03 -23.05 7.94
CA GLU A 46 3.16 -23.28 8.86
C GLU A 46 4.30 -22.26 8.62
N SER A 47 4.55 -21.92 7.36
CA SER A 47 5.54 -20.90 7.00
C SER A 47 5.08 -19.48 7.36
N MET A 48 3.78 -19.15 7.16
CA MET A 48 3.20 -17.91 7.63
C MET A 48 3.23 -17.79 9.16
N ALA A 49 3.07 -18.90 9.89
CA ALA A 49 3.21 -18.91 11.34
C ALA A 49 4.61 -18.47 11.79
N LYS A 50 5.66 -18.99 11.16
CA LYS A 50 7.05 -18.56 11.41
C LYS A 50 7.30 -17.11 11.01
N HIS A 51 6.72 -16.66 9.90
CA HIS A 51 6.82 -15.29 9.44
C HIS A 51 6.23 -14.33 10.48
N VAL A 52 4.99 -14.60 10.92
CA VAL A 52 4.31 -13.77 11.92
C VAL A 52 4.99 -13.85 13.29
N GLU A 53 5.53 -15.01 13.68
CA GLU A 53 6.36 -15.13 14.88
C GLU A 53 7.59 -14.20 14.80
N ALA A 54 8.27 -14.13 13.66
CA ALA A 54 9.37 -13.20 13.47
C ALA A 54 8.92 -11.74 13.60
N MET A 55 7.74 -11.37 13.07
CA MET A 55 7.17 -10.03 13.22
C MET A 55 6.87 -9.70 14.71
N VAL A 56 6.25 -10.62 15.45
CA VAL A 56 5.99 -10.45 16.89
C VAL A 56 7.30 -10.33 17.69
N ASN A 57 8.34 -11.09 17.33
CA ASN A 57 9.65 -10.98 17.95
C ASN A 57 10.30 -9.59 17.74
N PHE A 58 10.00 -8.89 16.64
CA PHE A 58 10.41 -7.49 16.46
C PHE A 58 9.56 -6.55 17.32
N GLN A 59 8.25 -6.80 17.44
CA GLN A 59 7.38 -6.04 18.34
C GLN A 59 7.86 -6.15 19.81
N ASP A 60 8.20 -7.34 20.25
CA ASP A 60 8.74 -7.58 21.60
C ASP A 60 10.06 -6.81 21.85
N LYS A 61 10.78 -6.46 20.80
CA LYS A 61 11.99 -5.63 20.83
C LYS A 61 11.73 -4.13 20.69
N GLY A 62 10.45 -3.73 20.59
CA GLY A 62 10.03 -2.33 20.55
C GLY A 62 9.76 -1.76 19.15
N ALA A 63 9.82 -2.56 18.09
CA ALA A 63 9.43 -2.11 16.76
C ALA A 63 7.91 -1.91 16.65
N VAL A 64 7.49 -0.95 15.84
CA VAL A 64 6.09 -0.81 15.43
C VAL A 64 5.79 -1.86 14.37
N VAL A 65 4.81 -2.73 14.62
CA VAL A 65 4.48 -3.85 13.73
C VAL A 65 3.02 -3.78 13.30
N PHE A 66 2.76 -4.05 12.02
CA PHE A 66 1.40 -4.17 11.47
C PHE A 66 1.43 -5.02 10.19
N ASP A 67 0.33 -5.72 9.88
CA ASP A 67 0.18 -6.34 8.55
C ASP A 67 -0.27 -5.30 7.50
N TYR A 68 -0.03 -5.60 6.23
CA TYR A 68 -0.36 -4.72 5.11
C TYR A 68 -1.81 -4.92 4.59
N GLY A 69 -2.73 -5.39 5.43
CA GLY A 69 -4.14 -5.57 5.06
C GLY A 69 -4.44 -6.86 4.32
N ASN A 70 -3.62 -7.89 4.53
CA ASN A 70 -3.83 -9.24 4.03
C ASN A 70 -4.29 -10.21 5.15
N SER A 71 -4.38 -11.50 4.87
CA SER A 71 -4.86 -12.52 5.81
C SER A 71 -3.76 -13.19 6.62
N ILE A 72 -2.50 -12.71 6.58
CA ILE A 72 -1.34 -13.42 7.12
C ILE A 72 -1.48 -13.80 8.60
N ARG A 73 -2.09 -12.93 9.42
CA ARG A 73 -2.30 -13.20 10.85
C ARG A 73 -3.27 -14.35 11.09
N ASP A 74 -4.36 -14.41 10.32
CA ASP A 74 -5.34 -15.48 10.43
C ASP A 74 -4.76 -16.81 9.94
N GLU A 75 -4.09 -16.81 8.81
CA GLU A 75 -3.42 -17.98 8.26
C GLU A 75 -2.29 -18.50 9.19
N ALA A 76 -1.53 -17.59 9.80
CA ALA A 76 -0.51 -17.94 10.78
C ALA A 76 -1.11 -18.58 12.05
N ARG A 77 -2.27 -18.09 12.51
CA ARG A 77 -2.99 -18.71 13.64
C ARG A 77 -3.47 -20.11 13.28
N GLN A 78 -4.02 -20.30 12.09
CA GLN A 78 -4.38 -21.62 11.59
C GLN A 78 -3.17 -22.53 11.43
N GLY A 79 -2.00 -21.97 11.10
CA GLY A 79 -0.69 -22.65 11.07
C GLY A 79 -0.08 -22.95 12.45
N GLY A 80 -0.77 -22.58 13.54
CA GLY A 80 -0.41 -22.94 14.91
C GLY A 80 0.17 -21.80 15.77
N TYR A 81 0.38 -20.60 15.24
CA TYR A 81 0.95 -19.49 16.02
C TYR A 81 -0.11 -18.68 16.75
N GLN A 82 -0.24 -18.87 18.06
CA GLN A 82 -1.32 -18.29 18.86
C GLN A 82 -1.22 -16.78 19.08
N ARG A 83 -0.01 -16.20 19.06
CA ARG A 83 0.24 -14.76 19.25
C ARG A 83 0.02 -13.92 17.99
N ALA A 84 -0.54 -14.50 16.91
CA ALA A 84 -0.63 -13.88 15.58
C ALA A 84 -1.40 -12.55 15.55
N PHE A 85 -2.26 -12.26 16.51
CA PHE A 85 -3.06 -11.03 16.59
C PHE A 85 -2.56 -10.03 17.63
N GLU A 86 -1.35 -10.18 18.14
CA GLU A 86 -0.78 -9.23 19.11
C GLU A 86 -0.40 -7.89 18.49
N PHE A 87 -0.18 -7.82 17.19
CA PHE A 87 -0.07 -6.55 16.47
C PHE A 87 -1.32 -6.28 15.62
N PRO A 88 -1.64 -5.01 15.35
CA PRO A 88 -2.82 -4.64 14.58
C PRO A 88 -2.63 -4.88 13.08
N GLY A 89 -3.75 -4.93 12.35
CA GLY A 89 -3.75 -4.76 10.90
C GLY A 89 -3.59 -3.29 10.50
N PHE A 90 -3.10 -3.05 9.30
CA PHE A 90 -2.94 -1.72 8.71
C PHE A 90 -4.26 -0.92 8.70
N ILE A 91 -5.37 -1.58 8.35
CA ILE A 91 -6.68 -0.91 8.26
C ILE A 91 -7.13 -0.34 9.61
N PRO A 92 -7.23 -1.12 10.71
CA PRO A 92 -7.63 -0.56 12.00
C PRO A 92 -6.60 0.39 12.60
N ALA A 93 -5.30 0.19 12.35
CA ALA A 93 -4.25 1.03 12.93
C ALA A 93 -4.16 2.42 12.30
N TYR A 94 -4.30 2.51 10.97
CA TYR A 94 -4.00 3.74 10.25
C TYR A 94 -5.15 4.22 9.34
N ILE A 95 -5.80 3.33 8.60
CA ILE A 95 -6.77 3.73 7.58
C ILE A 95 -8.09 4.18 8.21
N ARG A 96 -8.63 3.38 9.13
CA ARG A 96 -9.91 3.70 9.79
C ARG A 96 -9.89 5.03 10.54
N PRO A 97 -8.88 5.38 11.36
CA PRO A 97 -8.81 6.70 11.98
C PRO A 97 -8.84 7.85 10.97
N LEU A 98 -8.11 7.74 9.87
CA LEU A 98 -8.09 8.76 8.82
C LEU A 98 -9.45 8.90 8.11
N PHE A 99 -10.12 7.78 7.83
CA PHE A 99 -11.48 7.80 7.26
C PHE A 99 -12.49 8.45 8.22
N CYS A 100 -12.37 8.20 9.53
CA CYS A 100 -13.22 8.86 10.53
C CYS A 100 -13.00 10.38 10.57
N GLU A 101 -11.81 10.86 10.20
CA GLU A 101 -11.51 12.29 10.04
C GLU A 101 -11.93 12.85 8.66
N GLY A 102 -12.58 12.04 7.82
CA GLY A 102 -12.98 12.44 6.46
C GLY A 102 -11.83 12.50 5.46
N LYS A 103 -10.67 11.95 5.80
CA LYS A 103 -9.51 11.85 4.91
C LYS A 103 -9.51 10.53 4.16
N GLY A 104 -9.05 10.54 2.92
CA GLY A 104 -8.95 9.32 2.14
C GLY A 104 -8.01 9.45 0.94
N PRO A 105 -7.64 8.33 0.33
CA PRO A 105 -6.74 8.32 -0.82
C PRO A 105 -7.37 9.03 -2.01
N PHE A 106 -6.52 9.76 -2.73
CA PHE A 106 -6.85 10.48 -3.95
C PHE A 106 -5.73 10.20 -4.96
N ARG A 107 -6.07 9.45 -5.99
CA ARG A 107 -5.12 9.08 -7.05
C ARG A 107 -5.50 9.76 -8.34
N TRP A 108 -4.50 10.24 -9.09
CA TRP A 108 -4.72 10.75 -10.45
C TRP A 108 -3.64 10.26 -11.40
N VAL A 109 -4.01 10.17 -12.67
CA VAL A 109 -3.21 9.62 -13.76
C VAL A 109 -3.26 10.56 -14.95
N ALA A 110 -2.12 10.88 -15.54
CA ALA A 110 -2.02 11.67 -16.76
C ALA A 110 -2.13 10.75 -17.99
N LEU A 111 -3.25 10.87 -18.72
CA LEU A 111 -3.47 10.07 -19.96
C LEU A 111 -2.55 10.48 -21.12
N SER A 112 -1.88 11.61 -21.03
CA SER A 112 -0.86 12.02 -22.00
C SER A 112 0.34 11.08 -22.03
N GLY A 113 0.62 10.37 -20.93
CA GLY A 113 1.87 9.63 -20.76
C GLY A 113 3.08 10.54 -20.47
N ASP A 114 2.91 11.87 -20.45
CA ASP A 114 4.00 12.82 -20.14
C ASP A 114 4.10 13.06 -18.62
N PRO A 115 5.21 12.71 -17.97
CA PRO A 115 5.47 13.01 -16.56
C PRO A 115 5.29 14.48 -16.18
N LYS A 116 5.49 15.40 -17.13
CA LYS A 116 5.31 16.84 -16.89
C LYS A 116 3.89 17.19 -16.48
N ASP A 117 2.88 16.48 -16.96
CA ASP A 117 1.50 16.72 -16.59
C ASP A 117 1.23 16.33 -15.13
N ILE A 118 1.92 15.29 -14.60
CA ILE A 118 1.86 14.99 -13.17
C ILE A 118 2.59 16.06 -12.36
N HIS A 119 3.75 16.53 -12.79
CA HIS A 119 4.45 17.60 -12.07
C HIS A 119 3.64 18.92 -12.02
N ARG A 120 2.90 19.26 -13.10
CA ARG A 120 2.00 20.41 -13.13
C ARG A 120 0.80 20.23 -12.19
N THR A 121 0.18 19.05 -12.21
CA THR A 121 -0.95 18.75 -11.30
C THR A 121 -0.50 18.60 -9.85
N ASP A 122 0.70 18.09 -9.57
CA ASP A 122 1.33 18.13 -8.26
C ASP A 122 1.42 19.55 -7.73
N GLN A 123 1.94 20.48 -8.57
CA GLN A 123 2.05 21.90 -8.17
C GLN A 123 0.67 22.52 -7.91
N ALA A 124 -0.31 22.22 -8.75
CA ALA A 124 -1.68 22.71 -8.55
C ALA A 124 -2.27 22.21 -7.21
N VAL A 125 -1.99 20.97 -6.81
CA VAL A 125 -2.43 20.43 -5.50
C VAL A 125 -1.72 21.16 -4.35
N LEU A 126 -0.42 21.44 -4.47
CA LEU A 126 0.34 22.20 -3.47
C LEU A 126 -0.24 23.62 -3.31
N ASP A 127 -0.58 24.28 -4.42
CA ASP A 127 -1.13 25.63 -4.42
C ASP A 127 -2.56 25.69 -3.84
N LEU A 128 -3.35 24.65 -4.05
CA LEU A 128 -4.70 24.55 -3.47
C LEU A 128 -4.71 24.37 -1.95
N PHE A 129 -3.67 23.71 -1.40
CA PHE A 129 -3.61 23.36 0.01
C PHE A 129 -2.30 23.82 0.68
N PRO A 130 -2.03 25.15 0.70
CA PRO A 130 -0.74 25.69 1.11
C PRO A 130 -0.37 25.38 2.58
N ASP A 131 -1.37 25.22 3.43
CA ASP A 131 -1.17 24.97 4.86
C ASP A 131 -0.96 23.49 5.21
N ASN A 132 -1.16 22.58 4.26
CA ASN A 132 -1.02 21.14 4.47
C ASN A 132 0.45 20.69 4.33
N LYS A 133 1.26 20.91 5.39
CA LYS A 133 2.69 20.61 5.40
C LYS A 133 3.01 19.14 5.12
N HIS A 134 2.15 18.20 5.56
CA HIS A 134 2.34 16.78 5.29
C HIS A 134 2.17 16.44 3.82
N LEU A 135 1.13 17.00 3.17
CA LEU A 135 0.89 16.85 1.74
C LEU A 135 2.05 17.43 0.94
N HIS A 136 2.52 18.63 1.30
CA HIS A 136 3.66 19.28 0.65
C HIS A 136 4.92 18.42 0.74
N ARG A 137 5.24 17.90 1.94
CA ARG A 137 6.39 17.02 2.14
C ARG A 137 6.28 15.76 1.27
N TRP A 138 5.10 15.11 1.29
CA TRP A 138 4.86 13.89 0.52
C TRP A 138 5.05 14.12 -0.98
N ILE A 139 4.36 15.12 -1.56
CA ILE A 139 4.41 15.37 -3.00
C ILE A 139 5.84 15.70 -3.44
N ARG A 140 6.56 16.56 -2.74
CA ARG A 140 7.95 16.88 -3.06
C ARG A 140 8.87 15.66 -3.00
N MET A 141 8.73 14.82 -1.98
CA MET A 141 9.51 13.57 -1.89
C MET A 141 9.13 12.59 -3.01
N ALA A 142 7.86 12.52 -3.37
CA ALA A 142 7.40 11.64 -4.44
C ALA A 142 7.91 12.08 -5.82
N GLN A 143 8.02 13.38 -6.08
CA GLN A 143 8.63 13.90 -7.30
C GLN A 143 10.08 13.43 -7.51
N ASP A 144 10.83 13.34 -6.40
CA ASP A 144 12.26 12.99 -6.44
C ASP A 144 12.54 11.48 -6.37
N ARG A 145 11.61 10.69 -5.80
CA ARG A 145 11.89 9.30 -5.39
C ARG A 145 10.96 8.25 -5.98
N VAL A 146 9.83 8.65 -6.52
CA VAL A 146 8.84 7.72 -7.07
C VAL A 146 8.91 7.78 -8.59
N GLU A 147 9.44 6.71 -9.19
CA GLU A 147 9.47 6.53 -10.63
C GLU A 147 8.11 6.07 -11.16
N PHE A 148 7.81 6.37 -12.42
CA PHE A 148 6.59 5.94 -13.09
C PHE A 148 6.81 4.64 -13.84
N GLU A 149 6.05 3.62 -13.50
CA GLU A 149 6.07 2.31 -14.16
C GLU A 149 4.86 2.14 -15.09
N GLY A 150 4.66 3.02 -16.01
CA GLY A 150 3.51 3.02 -16.91
C GLY A 150 2.99 4.43 -17.10
N LEU A 151 1.66 4.63 -17.12
CA LEU A 151 1.12 5.98 -17.17
C LEU A 151 1.52 6.74 -15.92
N PRO A 152 2.03 7.98 -16.07
CA PRO A 152 2.40 8.80 -14.93
C PRO A 152 1.21 9.01 -13.99
N ALA A 153 1.41 8.75 -12.72
CA ALA A 153 0.37 8.79 -11.70
C ALA A 153 0.89 9.37 -10.37
N ARG A 154 -0.03 9.89 -9.56
CA ARG A 154 0.25 10.31 -8.20
C ARG A 154 -0.86 9.88 -7.28
N ILE A 155 -0.53 9.63 -6.03
CA ILE A 155 -1.46 9.41 -4.94
C ILE A 155 -1.14 10.35 -3.78
N CYS A 156 -2.16 10.86 -3.12
CA CYS A 156 -2.04 11.55 -1.84
C CYS A 156 -3.28 11.28 -0.98
N TRP A 157 -3.31 11.82 0.23
CA TRP A 157 -4.49 11.80 1.09
C TRP A 157 -5.09 13.19 1.16
N LEU A 158 -6.38 13.30 0.82
CA LEU A 158 -7.15 14.54 0.87
C LEU A 158 -8.35 14.40 1.81
N GLY A 159 -8.73 15.51 2.42
CA GLY A 159 -9.89 15.62 3.28
C GLY A 159 -11.21 15.73 2.52
N TYR A 160 -12.30 15.69 3.28
CA TYR A 160 -13.63 15.96 2.77
C TYR A 160 -13.70 17.39 2.18
N GLY A 161 -14.25 17.54 0.98
CA GLY A 161 -14.32 18.82 0.26
C GLY A 161 -13.01 19.29 -0.39
N GLU A 162 -11.91 18.52 -0.27
CA GLU A 162 -10.64 18.81 -0.92
C GLU A 162 -10.51 18.12 -2.28
N ARG A 163 -11.10 16.94 -2.42
CA ARG A 163 -11.02 16.13 -3.65
C ARG A 163 -11.75 16.76 -4.83
N ASP A 164 -12.93 17.37 -4.58
CA ASP A 164 -13.69 18.10 -5.59
C ASP A 164 -12.94 19.33 -6.05
N LYS A 165 -12.29 20.08 -5.15
CA LYS A 165 -11.44 21.22 -5.49
C LYS A 165 -10.28 20.82 -6.41
N ALA A 166 -9.58 19.72 -6.07
CA ALA A 166 -8.51 19.21 -6.92
C ALA A 166 -9.03 18.76 -8.29
N GLY A 167 -10.16 18.03 -8.33
CA GLY A 167 -10.78 17.60 -9.57
C GLY A 167 -11.23 18.75 -10.48
N LEU A 168 -11.85 19.78 -9.91
CA LEU A 168 -12.23 21.00 -10.65
C LEU A 168 -11.00 21.72 -11.20
N LYS A 169 -9.96 21.86 -10.38
CA LYS A 169 -8.70 22.46 -10.83
C LYS A 169 -8.08 21.69 -12.01
N PHE A 170 -8.07 20.37 -11.96
CA PHE A 170 -7.57 19.55 -13.06
C PHE A 170 -8.40 19.74 -14.35
N ASN A 171 -9.73 19.87 -14.23
CA ASN A 171 -10.58 20.19 -15.39
C ASN A 171 -10.23 21.56 -15.99
N ASP A 172 -9.98 22.57 -15.17
CA ASP A 172 -9.56 23.90 -15.64
C ASP A 172 -8.20 23.83 -16.35
N MET A 173 -7.25 23.04 -15.83
CA MET A 173 -5.93 22.85 -16.44
C MET A 173 -6.01 22.14 -17.80
N VAL A 174 -6.93 21.18 -17.96
CA VAL A 174 -7.20 20.54 -19.24
C VAL A 174 -7.85 21.53 -20.21
N ALA A 175 -8.85 22.26 -19.75
CA ALA A 175 -9.56 23.24 -20.59
C ALA A 175 -8.67 24.39 -21.06
N SER A 176 -7.71 24.82 -20.26
CA SER A 176 -6.74 25.87 -20.59
C SER A 176 -5.56 25.37 -21.43
N GLY A 177 -5.39 24.04 -21.57
CA GLY A 177 -4.23 23.45 -22.22
C GLY A 177 -2.94 23.46 -21.37
N GLU A 178 -3.05 23.72 -20.08
CA GLU A 178 -1.93 23.64 -19.13
C GLU A 178 -1.44 22.19 -18.98
N VAL A 179 -2.35 21.22 -19.05
CA VAL A 179 -2.04 19.80 -19.20
C VAL A 179 -2.54 19.32 -20.58
N SER A 180 -1.79 18.39 -21.17
CA SER A 180 -1.94 18.06 -22.60
C SER A 180 -3.01 17.02 -22.89
N ALA A 181 -3.56 16.36 -21.88
CA ALA A 181 -4.62 15.35 -22.01
C ALA A 181 -5.44 15.26 -20.72
N PRO A 182 -6.62 14.61 -20.75
CA PRO A 182 -7.42 14.40 -19.56
C PRO A 182 -6.65 13.73 -18.40
N ILE A 183 -7.02 14.13 -17.20
CA ILE A 183 -6.54 13.54 -15.95
C ILE A 183 -7.63 12.60 -15.42
N VAL A 184 -7.30 11.31 -15.28
CA VAL A 184 -8.20 10.33 -14.65
C VAL A 184 -8.00 10.37 -13.14
N ILE A 185 -9.10 10.51 -12.40
CA ILE A 185 -9.11 10.45 -10.95
C ILE A 185 -9.61 9.08 -10.54
N GLY A 186 -8.80 8.37 -9.74
CA GLY A 186 -9.14 7.11 -9.12
C GLY A 186 -9.54 7.31 -7.67
N ARG A 187 -10.41 6.40 -7.20
CA ARG A 187 -10.77 6.25 -5.81
C ARG A 187 -10.34 4.85 -5.37
N ASP A 188 -9.47 4.77 -4.39
CA ASP A 188 -9.03 3.50 -3.80
C ASP A 188 -9.93 3.11 -2.62
#